data_f35be1b62e2dec5563542cc207416835
#
_entry.id   f35be1b62e2dec5563542cc207416835
#
_cell.length_a   1.000
_cell.length_b   1.000
_cell.length_c   1.000
_cell.angle_alpha   90.00
_cell.angle_beta   90.00
_cell.angle_gamma   90.00
#
_symmetry.space_group_name_H-M   'P 1'
#
loop_
_entity.id
_entity.type
_entity.pdbx_description
1 polymer ?
#
loop_
_entity_poly.entity_id
_entity_poly.type
_entity_poly.pdbx_seq_one_letter_code
_entity_poly.pdbx_strand_id
1 'polypeptide(L)'
;MELFAIKGMPEIKPGDNIPYHIEKNIDLIDGDIILIASTIVSKSEGRAKNLSDFTPSERAESIAKSFESLANKPKDARLAQAILDESSEILIETPFILCRTHFGHICVNAGIDRSNTGSHDILLLPIDPSQSALGLKKQFSSNVSVIITDTCGRPFRYGQVGVAIGWAGISAHRDWRGKYDLKGNELEVTVQCILDELASAANLLMGEGDGG
;
A
#
# COMPACT_ATOMS: atom_id res chain seq x y z
N MET A 1 15.23 8.58 -16.83
CA MET A 1 14.73 7.86 -15.63
C MET A 1 15.05 6.39 -15.86
N GLU A 2 15.71 5.77 -14.92
CA GLU A 2 15.98 4.34 -14.89
C GLU A 2 15.21 3.75 -13.72
N LEU A 3 14.81 2.49 -13.79
CA LEU A 3 14.03 1.80 -12.77
C LEU A 3 14.61 0.40 -12.58
N PHE A 4 14.92 0.04 -11.33
CA PHE A 4 15.54 -1.21 -10.96
C PHE A 4 14.75 -1.91 -9.87
N ALA A 5 14.55 -3.23 -9.99
CA ALA A 5 14.10 -4.06 -8.88
C ALA A 5 15.32 -4.47 -8.04
N ILE A 6 15.25 -4.26 -6.72
CA ILE A 6 16.30 -4.65 -5.78
C ILE A 6 16.12 -6.12 -5.46
N LYS A 7 17.02 -6.95 -5.96
CA LYS A 7 17.02 -8.40 -5.72
C LYS A 7 17.80 -8.76 -4.47
N GLY A 8 17.54 -9.96 -3.94
CA GLY A 8 18.30 -10.49 -2.78
C GLY A 8 17.87 -9.92 -1.44
N MET A 9 16.71 -9.28 -1.37
CA MET A 9 16.11 -8.90 -0.11
C MET A 9 15.78 -10.15 0.72
N PRO A 10 16.10 -10.19 2.01
CA PRO A 10 15.69 -11.29 2.87
C PRO A 10 14.20 -11.27 3.14
N GLU A 11 13.65 -12.37 3.67
CA GLU A 11 12.32 -12.32 4.27
C GLU A 11 12.33 -11.36 5.47
N ILE A 12 11.58 -10.28 5.37
CA ILE A 12 11.52 -9.24 6.41
C ILE A 12 10.72 -9.72 7.62
N LYS A 13 11.28 -9.46 8.82
CA LYS A 13 10.71 -9.81 10.13
C LYS A 13 10.46 -8.55 10.96
N PRO A 14 9.65 -8.65 12.01
CA PRO A 14 9.43 -7.53 12.93
C PRO A 14 10.76 -6.98 13.49
N GLY A 15 10.95 -5.66 13.34
CA GLY A 15 12.15 -4.96 13.79
C GLY A 15 13.32 -4.93 12.81
N ASP A 16 13.22 -5.57 11.64
CA ASP A 16 14.28 -5.52 10.63
C ASP A 16 14.47 -4.11 10.08
N ASN A 17 15.73 -3.76 9.86
CA ASN A 17 16.12 -2.46 9.27
C ASN A 17 16.08 -2.57 7.74
N ILE A 18 14.97 -2.14 7.14
CA ILE A 18 14.76 -2.16 5.69
C ILE A 18 15.84 -1.36 4.95
N PRO A 19 16.16 -0.10 5.31
CA PRO A 19 17.24 0.66 4.68
C PRO A 19 18.58 -0.07 4.64
N TYR A 20 18.98 -0.72 5.73
CA TYR A 20 20.22 -1.52 5.77
C TYR A 20 20.21 -2.65 4.72
N HIS A 21 19.07 -3.36 4.59
CA HIS A 21 18.98 -4.44 3.60
C HIS A 21 19.01 -3.91 2.17
N ILE A 22 18.43 -2.73 1.92
CA ILE A 22 18.47 -2.08 0.60
C ILE A 22 19.90 -1.65 0.27
N GLU A 23 20.55 -0.90 1.15
CA GLU A 23 21.91 -0.36 0.92
C GLU A 23 22.99 -1.45 0.80
N LYS A 24 22.72 -2.64 1.34
CA LYS A 24 23.60 -3.80 1.14
C LYS A 24 23.56 -4.33 -0.29
N ASN A 25 22.48 -4.12 -1.01
CA ASN A 25 22.25 -4.68 -2.34
C ASN A 25 22.43 -3.66 -3.49
N ILE A 26 22.41 -2.35 -3.20
CA ILE A 26 22.55 -1.29 -4.19
C ILE A 26 23.21 -0.06 -3.59
N ASP A 27 24.07 0.58 -4.36
CA ASP A 27 24.66 1.88 -4.02
C ASP A 27 23.65 2.98 -4.37
N LEU A 28 23.21 3.72 -3.37
CA LEU A 28 22.25 4.81 -3.51
C LEU A 28 22.96 6.16 -3.62
N ILE A 29 22.42 7.05 -4.42
CA ILE A 29 22.88 8.42 -4.55
C ILE A 29 21.79 9.42 -4.13
N ASP A 30 22.18 10.64 -3.84
CA ASP A 30 21.25 11.72 -3.54
C ASP A 30 20.29 11.97 -4.71
N GLY A 31 19.00 12.01 -4.40
CA GLY A 31 17.92 12.20 -5.37
C GLY A 31 17.26 10.89 -5.85
N ASP A 32 17.77 9.74 -5.46
CA ASP A 32 17.10 8.47 -5.75
C ASP A 32 15.72 8.38 -5.07
N ILE A 33 14.82 7.63 -5.69
CA ILE A 33 13.48 7.40 -5.19
C ILE A 33 13.35 5.90 -4.91
N ILE A 34 13.14 5.56 -3.65
CA ILE A 34 12.97 4.17 -3.19
C ILE A 34 11.48 3.87 -3.08
N LEU A 35 11.02 2.86 -3.82
CA LEU A 35 9.66 2.38 -3.74
C LEU A 35 9.64 1.04 -2.99
N ILE A 36 8.84 0.97 -1.93
CA ILE A 36 8.79 -0.17 -1.02
C ILE A 36 7.35 -0.67 -0.93
N ALA A 37 7.14 -1.97 -1.16
CA ALA A 37 5.83 -2.57 -1.01
C ALA A 37 5.34 -2.47 0.45
N SER A 38 4.06 -2.18 0.63
CA SER A 38 3.42 -2.07 1.95
C SER A 38 3.65 -3.32 2.82
N THR A 39 3.66 -4.49 2.20
CA THR A 39 3.88 -5.78 2.87
C THR A 39 5.24 -5.87 3.56
N ILE A 40 6.29 -5.32 2.96
CA ILE A 40 7.64 -5.26 3.54
C ILE A 40 7.63 -4.38 4.80
N VAL A 41 7.04 -3.19 4.71
CA VAL A 41 6.93 -2.26 5.83
C VAL A 41 6.05 -2.85 6.93
N SER A 42 4.91 -3.40 6.58
CA SER A 42 3.99 -4.07 7.52
C SER A 42 4.66 -5.21 8.29
N LYS A 43 5.47 -6.04 7.62
CA LYS A 43 6.24 -7.10 8.29
C LYS A 43 7.24 -6.52 9.29
N SER A 44 8.01 -5.50 8.90
CA SER A 44 8.99 -4.88 9.80
C SER A 44 8.34 -4.21 11.01
N GLU A 45 7.11 -3.70 10.86
CA GLU A 45 6.32 -3.10 11.94
C GLU A 45 5.52 -4.13 12.77
N GLY A 46 5.64 -5.43 12.47
CA GLY A 46 4.95 -6.50 13.22
C GLY A 46 3.43 -6.49 13.02
N ARG A 47 2.96 -6.10 11.83
CA ARG A 47 1.54 -6.00 11.50
C ARG A 47 0.91 -7.34 11.07
N ALA A 48 1.67 -8.44 11.06
CA ALA A 48 1.13 -9.78 10.84
C ALA A 48 0.30 -10.23 12.03
N LYS A 49 -0.89 -10.77 11.80
CA LYS A 49 -1.88 -11.15 12.83
C LYS A 49 -2.53 -12.49 12.51
N ASN A 50 -3.03 -13.15 13.56
CA ASN A 50 -3.89 -14.32 13.40
C ASN A 50 -5.36 -13.90 13.51
N LEU A 51 -6.25 -14.59 12.81
CA LEU A 51 -7.69 -14.33 12.92
C LEU A 51 -8.21 -14.59 14.33
N SER A 52 -7.54 -15.42 15.12
CA SER A 52 -7.85 -15.64 16.53
C SER A 52 -7.66 -14.41 17.42
N ASP A 53 -6.91 -13.42 16.96
CA ASP A 53 -6.67 -12.17 17.71
C ASP A 53 -7.88 -11.22 17.66
N PHE A 54 -8.87 -11.51 16.80
CA PHE A 54 -10.05 -10.69 16.59
C PHE A 54 -11.30 -11.36 17.15
N THR A 55 -12.02 -10.64 18.00
CA THR A 55 -13.34 -11.06 18.53
C THR A 55 -14.43 -10.37 17.72
N PRO A 56 -15.26 -11.13 16.94
CA PRO A 56 -16.29 -10.53 16.11
C PRO A 56 -17.34 -9.77 16.94
N SER A 57 -17.66 -8.56 16.52
CA SER A 57 -18.83 -7.80 16.97
C SER A 57 -20.09 -8.24 16.23
N GLU A 58 -21.26 -7.88 16.73
CA GLU A 58 -22.55 -8.11 16.04
C GLU A 58 -22.54 -7.55 14.60
N ARG A 59 -21.86 -6.41 14.37
CA ARG A 59 -21.71 -5.83 13.04
C ARG A 59 -20.84 -6.70 12.14
N ALA A 60 -19.72 -7.22 12.64
CA ALA A 60 -18.84 -8.12 11.89
C ALA A 60 -19.55 -9.41 11.50
N GLU A 61 -20.37 -9.98 12.42
CA GLU A 61 -21.19 -11.15 12.14
C GLU A 61 -22.27 -10.87 11.08
N SER A 62 -22.93 -9.72 11.16
CA SER A 62 -23.92 -9.28 10.17
C SER A 62 -23.31 -9.15 8.78
N ILE A 63 -22.14 -8.52 8.67
CA ILE A 63 -21.39 -8.40 7.42
C ILE A 63 -21.04 -9.79 6.88
N ALA A 64 -20.49 -10.67 7.72
CA ALA A 64 -20.13 -12.03 7.32
C ALA A 64 -21.31 -12.82 6.75
N LYS A 65 -22.48 -12.73 7.39
CA LYS A 65 -23.74 -13.36 6.92
C LYS A 65 -24.23 -12.78 5.58
N SER A 66 -24.09 -11.48 5.36
CA SER A 66 -24.51 -10.85 4.09
C SER A 66 -23.72 -11.39 2.88
N PHE A 67 -22.45 -11.77 3.08
CA PHE A 67 -21.64 -12.40 2.04
C PHE A 67 -22.07 -13.84 1.72
N GLU A 68 -22.58 -14.58 2.71
CA GLU A 68 -23.08 -15.95 2.50
C GLU A 68 -24.24 -15.97 1.50
N SER A 69 -25.15 -15.00 1.59
CA SER A 69 -26.30 -14.88 0.68
C SER A 69 -25.93 -14.51 -0.75
N LEU A 70 -24.79 -13.82 -0.98
CA LEU A 70 -24.40 -13.27 -2.28
C LEU A 70 -23.36 -14.11 -3.02
N ALA A 71 -22.46 -14.77 -2.31
CA ALA A 71 -21.29 -15.42 -2.90
C ALA A 71 -21.25 -16.95 -2.68
N ASN A 72 -22.25 -17.54 -2.03
CA ASN A 72 -22.27 -18.96 -1.59
C ASN A 72 -21.01 -19.36 -0.76
N LYS A 73 -20.30 -18.39 -0.19
CA LYS A 73 -19.19 -18.61 0.73
C LYS A 73 -19.27 -17.58 1.84
N PRO A 74 -19.46 -18.01 3.10
CA PRO A 74 -19.43 -17.10 4.23
C PRO A 74 -18.05 -16.43 4.32
N LYS A 75 -18.03 -15.16 4.61
CA LYS A 75 -16.80 -14.45 5.01
C LYS A 75 -16.55 -14.78 6.48
N ASP A 76 -15.29 -14.99 6.85
CA ASP A 76 -14.94 -15.16 8.26
C ASP A 76 -15.27 -13.89 9.04
N ALA A 77 -16.09 -13.99 10.09
CA ALA A 77 -16.50 -12.82 10.88
C ALA A 77 -15.32 -12.16 11.59
N ARG A 78 -14.26 -12.92 11.91
CA ARG A 78 -13.01 -12.38 12.47
C ARG A 78 -12.26 -11.51 11.46
N LEU A 79 -12.26 -11.92 10.17
CA LEU A 79 -11.71 -11.08 9.10
C LEU A 79 -12.55 -9.82 8.89
N ALA A 80 -13.89 -9.93 8.98
CA ALA A 80 -14.75 -8.76 8.93
C ALA A 80 -14.46 -7.80 10.09
N GLN A 81 -14.21 -8.34 11.30
CA GLN A 81 -13.79 -7.53 12.45
C GLN A 81 -12.44 -6.85 12.21
N ALA A 82 -11.42 -7.56 11.72
CA ALA A 82 -10.14 -6.97 11.38
C ALA A 82 -10.29 -5.80 10.40
N ILE A 83 -11.16 -5.94 9.38
CA ILE A 83 -11.44 -4.86 8.43
C ILE A 83 -12.11 -3.66 9.12
N LEU A 84 -13.06 -3.92 10.03
CA LEU A 84 -13.71 -2.84 10.80
C LEU A 84 -12.70 -2.11 11.68
N ASP A 85 -11.82 -2.84 12.35
CA ASP A 85 -10.81 -2.27 13.25
C ASP A 85 -9.77 -1.41 12.51
N GLU A 86 -9.46 -1.75 11.25
CA GLU A 86 -8.51 -1.00 10.40
C GLU A 86 -9.18 0.12 9.58
N SER A 87 -10.49 0.31 9.74
CA SER A 87 -11.27 1.27 8.97
C SER A 87 -11.81 2.40 9.83
N SER A 88 -11.69 3.65 9.36
CA SER A 88 -12.40 4.81 9.93
C SER A 88 -13.84 4.89 9.42
N GLU A 89 -14.12 4.32 8.23
CA GLU A 89 -15.44 4.36 7.58
C GLU A 89 -15.62 3.17 6.65
N ILE A 90 -16.82 2.57 6.66
CA ILE A 90 -17.23 1.57 5.66
C ILE A 90 -18.11 2.25 4.63
N LEU A 91 -17.65 2.28 3.39
CA LEU A 91 -18.33 2.94 2.26
C LEU A 91 -19.30 1.98 1.55
N ILE A 92 -18.89 0.71 1.38
CA ILE A 92 -19.69 -0.35 0.77
C ILE A 92 -19.46 -1.62 1.60
N GLU A 93 -20.53 -2.28 2.02
CA GLU A 93 -20.42 -3.55 2.77
C GLU A 93 -20.46 -4.78 1.87
N THR A 94 -21.20 -4.71 0.77
CA THR A 94 -21.39 -5.83 -0.17
C THR A 94 -21.50 -5.34 -1.60
N PRO A 95 -21.05 -6.06 -2.63
CA PRO A 95 -20.50 -7.43 -2.66
C PRO A 95 -19.03 -7.54 -2.26
N PHE A 96 -18.39 -6.45 -1.91
CA PHE A 96 -17.04 -6.35 -1.36
C PHE A 96 -17.04 -5.23 -0.30
N ILE A 97 -16.17 -5.35 0.69
CA ILE A 97 -16.05 -4.28 1.69
C ILE A 97 -15.11 -3.21 1.14
N LEU A 98 -15.67 -2.06 0.74
CA LEU A 98 -14.91 -0.86 0.43
C LEU A 98 -14.89 0.03 1.66
N CYS A 99 -13.73 0.44 2.08
CA CYS A 99 -13.59 1.23 3.29
C CYS A 99 -12.52 2.31 3.16
N ARG A 100 -12.57 3.26 4.07
CA ARG A 100 -11.52 4.25 4.30
C ARG A 100 -10.70 3.78 5.50
N THR A 101 -9.41 3.63 5.34
CA THR A 101 -8.48 3.34 6.45
C THR A 101 -8.36 4.55 7.39
N HIS A 102 -7.74 4.36 8.56
CA HIS A 102 -7.52 5.45 9.51
C HIS A 102 -6.59 6.56 8.96
N PHE A 103 -5.69 6.23 8.04
CA PHE A 103 -4.84 7.22 7.35
C PHE A 103 -5.45 7.76 6.05
N GLY A 104 -6.73 7.44 5.75
CA GLY A 104 -7.52 8.07 4.68
C GLY A 104 -7.49 7.36 3.33
N HIS A 105 -6.74 6.25 3.17
CA HIS A 105 -6.73 5.47 1.94
C HIS A 105 -8.06 4.73 1.74
N ILE A 106 -8.62 4.78 0.52
CA ILE A 106 -9.86 4.07 0.17
C ILE A 106 -9.48 2.80 -0.61
N CYS A 107 -9.77 1.66 -0.02
CA CYS A 107 -9.42 0.36 -0.58
C CYS A 107 -10.41 -0.74 -0.18
N VAL A 108 -10.29 -1.89 -0.82
CA VAL A 108 -11.08 -3.07 -0.50
C VAL A 108 -10.46 -3.78 0.71
N ASN A 109 -11.31 -4.20 1.65
CA ASN A 109 -10.92 -4.96 2.85
C ASN A 109 -9.83 -4.29 3.70
N ALA A 110 -9.78 -2.94 3.75
CA ALA A 110 -8.76 -2.15 4.44
C ALA A 110 -7.30 -2.47 3.99
N GLY A 111 -7.11 -2.96 2.77
CA GLY A 111 -5.80 -3.37 2.28
C GLY A 111 -5.23 -4.62 2.97
N ILE A 112 -6.04 -5.36 3.73
CA ILE A 112 -5.58 -6.56 4.42
C ILE A 112 -5.19 -7.63 3.41
N ASP A 113 -3.93 -8.05 3.46
CA ASP A 113 -3.40 -9.14 2.64
C ASP A 113 -3.53 -10.49 3.37
N ARG A 114 -3.73 -11.55 2.58
CA ARG A 114 -3.76 -12.94 3.03
C ARG A 114 -2.68 -13.78 2.35
N SER A 115 -1.88 -13.17 1.50
CA SER A 115 -0.74 -13.78 0.85
C SER A 115 0.56 -13.38 1.57
N ASN A 116 1.60 -14.18 1.43
CA ASN A 116 2.93 -13.89 1.98
C ASN A 116 2.96 -13.53 3.48
N THR A 117 1.99 -14.04 4.26
CA THR A 117 1.82 -13.73 5.69
C THR A 117 2.76 -14.53 6.61
N GLY A 118 3.59 -15.40 6.06
CA GLY A 118 4.41 -16.33 6.82
C GLY A 118 3.57 -17.34 7.59
N SER A 119 3.71 -17.38 8.92
CA SER A 119 2.92 -18.25 9.80
C SER A 119 1.62 -17.65 10.31
N HIS A 120 1.28 -16.43 9.87
CA HIS A 120 0.07 -15.71 10.29
C HIS A 120 -1.04 -15.81 9.25
N ASP A 121 -2.28 -15.50 9.64
CA ASP A 121 -3.44 -15.58 8.76
C ASP A 121 -3.59 -14.38 7.84
N ILE A 122 -3.18 -13.19 8.32
CA ILE A 122 -3.34 -11.90 7.66
C ILE A 122 -2.18 -10.95 7.92
N LEU A 123 -1.99 -10.01 7.00
CA LEU A 123 -1.05 -8.90 7.14
C LEU A 123 -1.83 -7.59 6.96
N LEU A 124 -1.79 -6.75 7.99
CA LEU A 124 -2.43 -5.44 8.00
C LEU A 124 -1.50 -4.40 7.36
N LEU A 125 -2.05 -3.32 6.81
CA LEU A 125 -1.25 -2.19 6.35
C LEU A 125 -0.47 -1.52 7.50
N PRO A 126 0.60 -0.75 7.22
CA PRO A 126 1.25 0.09 8.21
C PRO A 126 0.23 1.03 8.88
N ILE A 127 0.39 1.32 10.17
CA ILE A 127 -0.56 2.18 10.92
C ILE A 127 -0.63 3.58 10.30
N ASP A 128 0.52 4.15 9.96
CA ASP A 128 0.66 5.44 9.28
C ASP A 128 1.77 5.33 8.23
N PRO A 129 1.42 4.98 6.98
CA PRO A 129 2.42 4.82 5.92
C PRO A 129 3.28 6.06 5.65
N SER A 130 2.73 7.27 5.88
CA SER A 130 3.50 8.50 5.69
C SER A 130 4.55 8.69 6.78
N GLN A 131 4.23 8.37 8.03
CA GLN A 131 5.22 8.36 9.12
C GLN A 131 6.24 7.25 8.93
N SER A 132 5.83 6.09 8.46
CA SER A 132 6.74 4.98 8.11
C SER A 132 7.71 5.41 7.02
N ALA A 133 7.23 6.01 5.92
CA ALA A 133 8.08 6.53 4.85
C ALA A 133 9.08 7.58 5.35
N LEU A 134 8.63 8.50 6.23
CA LEU A 134 9.49 9.51 6.84
C LEU A 134 10.54 8.89 7.76
N GLY A 135 10.15 7.87 8.53
CA GLY A 135 11.05 7.12 9.40
C GLY A 135 12.13 6.37 8.62
N LEU A 136 11.74 5.69 7.55
CA LEU A 136 12.65 4.97 6.65
C LEU A 136 13.61 5.93 5.95
N LYS A 137 13.10 7.05 5.38
CA LYS A 137 13.92 8.06 4.73
C LYS A 137 15.07 8.55 5.63
N LYS A 138 14.81 8.76 6.91
CA LYS A 138 15.82 9.26 7.87
C LYS A 138 16.94 8.25 8.17
N GLN A 139 16.74 6.98 7.86
CA GLN A 139 17.70 5.91 8.15
C GLN A 139 18.63 5.62 6.97
N PHE A 140 18.30 6.07 5.76
CA PHE A 140 19.21 5.97 4.61
C PHE A 140 20.41 6.90 4.75
N SER A 141 21.57 6.46 4.27
CA SER A 141 22.82 7.24 4.26
C SER A 141 22.78 8.38 3.22
N SER A 142 22.11 8.15 2.10
CA SER A 142 21.91 9.13 1.02
C SER A 142 20.59 9.89 1.20
N ASN A 143 20.51 11.11 0.64
CA ASN A 143 19.29 11.92 0.66
C ASN A 143 18.31 11.44 -0.41
N VAL A 144 17.64 10.31 -0.15
CA VAL A 144 16.65 9.67 -1.02
C VAL A 144 15.23 10.14 -0.71
N SER A 145 14.30 9.88 -1.62
CA SER A 145 12.86 9.91 -1.35
C SER A 145 12.34 8.50 -1.15
N VAL A 146 11.33 8.32 -0.30
CA VAL A 146 10.71 7.02 -0.03
C VAL A 146 9.23 7.08 -0.37
N ILE A 147 8.74 6.08 -1.09
CA ILE A 147 7.32 5.87 -1.39
C ILE A 147 6.94 4.46 -0.95
N ILE A 148 5.89 4.34 -0.13
CA ILE A 148 5.28 3.05 0.22
C ILE A 148 4.11 2.81 -0.72
N THR A 149 4.10 1.64 -1.35
CA THR A 149 3.13 1.28 -2.39
C THR A 149 2.24 0.13 -1.95
N ASP A 150 1.02 0.15 -2.43
CA ASP A 150 0.07 -0.96 -2.32
C ASP A 150 -0.51 -1.30 -3.69
N THR A 151 -1.14 -2.47 -3.83
CA THR A 151 -1.75 -2.90 -5.08
C THR A 151 -3.27 -2.81 -4.96
N CYS A 152 -3.88 -1.90 -5.70
CA CYS A 152 -5.31 -1.62 -5.60
C CYS A 152 -6.06 -1.80 -6.92
N GLY A 153 -7.30 -2.31 -6.79
CA GLY A 153 -8.29 -2.23 -7.85
C GLY A 153 -8.70 -0.79 -8.14
N ARG A 154 -9.26 -0.55 -9.31
CA ARG A 154 -9.74 0.78 -9.71
C ARG A 154 -11.13 0.69 -10.32
N PRO A 155 -11.96 1.73 -10.11
CA PRO A 155 -13.32 1.75 -10.64
C PRO A 155 -13.33 1.64 -12.17
N PHE A 156 -14.35 0.94 -12.70
CA PHE A 156 -14.65 0.84 -14.12
C PHE A 156 -13.56 0.27 -15.03
N ARG A 157 -12.52 -0.37 -14.44
CA ARG A 157 -11.44 -1.00 -15.19
C ARG A 157 -11.08 -2.35 -14.59
N TYR A 158 -10.81 -3.32 -15.42
CA TYR A 158 -10.27 -4.61 -15.01
C TYR A 158 -8.78 -4.48 -14.67
N GLY A 159 -8.34 -5.22 -13.65
CA GLY A 159 -6.97 -5.27 -13.19
C GLY A 159 -6.67 -4.28 -12.05
N GLN A 160 -5.60 -4.56 -11.35
CA GLN A 160 -5.05 -3.77 -10.26
C GLN A 160 -3.86 -2.94 -10.75
N VAL A 161 -3.48 -1.93 -10.00
CA VAL A 161 -2.29 -1.09 -10.24
C VAL A 161 -1.61 -0.78 -8.92
N GLY A 162 -0.32 -0.51 -8.97
CA GLY A 162 0.39 0.06 -7.83
C GLY A 162 -0.11 1.47 -7.55
N VAL A 163 -0.36 1.78 -6.28
CA VAL A 163 -0.72 3.11 -5.78
C VAL A 163 0.17 3.47 -4.61
N ALA A 164 0.46 4.74 -4.44
CA ALA A 164 1.22 5.22 -3.28
C ALA A 164 0.27 5.43 -2.10
N ILE A 165 0.61 4.87 -0.94
CA ILE A 165 -0.16 5.02 0.29
C ILE A 165 0.57 5.84 1.36
N GLY A 166 1.89 6.06 1.21
CA GLY A 166 2.69 6.91 2.07
C GLY A 166 3.98 7.34 1.38
N TRP A 167 4.50 8.53 1.69
CA TRP A 167 5.71 9.04 1.05
C TRP A 167 6.45 10.07 1.89
N ALA A 168 7.74 10.26 1.59
CA ALA A 168 8.58 11.30 2.18
C ALA A 168 9.67 11.74 1.20
N GLY A 169 9.97 13.05 1.17
CA GLY A 169 11.08 13.63 0.39
C GLY A 169 10.75 14.00 -1.05
N ILE A 170 9.54 13.73 -1.53
CA ILE A 170 9.09 14.05 -2.89
C ILE A 170 7.70 14.69 -2.86
N SER A 171 7.40 15.56 -3.83
CA SER A 171 6.06 16.11 -4.02
C SER A 171 5.12 15.06 -4.62
N ALA A 172 3.91 14.94 -4.06
CA ALA A 172 2.90 14.01 -4.58
C ALA A 172 2.44 14.36 -6.00
N HIS A 173 2.44 15.64 -6.33
CA HIS A 173 1.84 16.14 -7.56
C HIS A 173 2.81 17.06 -8.32
N ARG A 174 2.65 17.07 -9.64
CA ARG A 174 3.18 18.09 -10.53
C ARG A 174 2.02 18.93 -11.05
N ASP A 175 2.02 20.21 -10.70
CA ASP A 175 1.00 21.15 -11.16
C ASP A 175 1.41 21.73 -12.53
N TRP A 176 0.59 21.50 -13.53
CA TRP A 176 0.76 22.02 -14.88
C TRP A 176 -0.11 23.24 -15.14
N ARG A 177 -0.96 23.65 -14.21
CA ARG A 177 -1.82 24.83 -14.37
C ARG A 177 -0.97 26.08 -14.53
N GLY A 178 -1.37 26.95 -15.42
CA GLY A 178 -0.59 28.15 -15.80
C GLY A 178 0.58 27.87 -16.75
N LYS A 179 0.80 26.63 -17.17
CA LYS A 179 1.72 26.29 -18.27
C LYS A 179 0.97 26.28 -19.59
N TYR A 180 1.70 26.33 -20.70
CA TYR A 180 1.12 26.41 -22.03
C TYR A 180 1.37 25.13 -22.81
N ASP A 181 0.37 24.75 -23.64
CA ASP A 181 0.51 23.67 -24.62
C ASP A 181 1.37 24.10 -25.83
N LEU A 182 1.59 23.19 -26.78
CA LEU A 182 2.37 23.47 -28.00
C LEU A 182 1.75 24.56 -28.92
N LYS A 183 0.48 24.89 -28.74
CA LYS A 183 -0.24 25.90 -29.49
C LYS A 183 -0.39 27.24 -28.74
N GLY A 184 0.15 27.31 -27.51
CA GLY A 184 0.06 28.48 -26.66
C GLY A 184 -1.24 28.60 -25.87
N ASN A 185 -2.03 27.53 -25.73
CA ASN A 185 -3.21 27.52 -24.86
C ASN A 185 -2.78 27.20 -23.41
N GLU A 186 -3.32 27.94 -22.47
CA GLU A 186 -3.04 27.71 -21.04
C GLU A 186 -3.69 26.43 -20.52
N LEU A 187 -2.96 25.65 -19.74
CA LEU A 187 -3.45 24.45 -19.04
C LEU A 187 -4.13 24.90 -17.76
N GLU A 188 -5.45 24.70 -17.66
CA GLU A 188 -6.24 25.21 -16.54
C GLU A 188 -6.47 24.19 -15.42
N VAL A 189 -6.48 22.88 -15.74
CA VAL A 189 -6.95 21.84 -14.81
C VAL A 189 -5.95 20.71 -14.57
N THR A 190 -4.87 20.62 -15.33
CA THR A 190 -3.97 19.47 -15.32
C THR A 190 -3.07 19.46 -14.08
N VAL A 191 -3.32 18.48 -13.21
CA VAL A 191 -2.44 18.14 -12.07
C VAL A 191 -2.11 16.66 -12.17
N GLN A 192 -0.82 16.36 -12.32
CA GLN A 192 -0.30 15.01 -12.48
C GLN A 192 0.01 14.38 -11.13
N CYS A 193 -0.46 13.17 -10.84
CA CYS A 193 -0.07 12.41 -9.65
C CYS A 193 1.23 11.63 -9.93
N ILE A 194 2.37 12.18 -9.52
CA ILE A 194 3.69 11.58 -9.74
C ILE A 194 3.82 10.27 -8.94
N LEU A 195 3.28 10.25 -7.72
CA LEU A 195 3.44 9.11 -6.82
C LEU A 195 2.81 7.84 -7.39
N ASP A 196 1.57 7.93 -7.91
CA ASP A 196 0.88 6.75 -8.45
C ASP A 196 1.47 6.29 -9.78
N GLU A 197 2.00 7.20 -10.59
CA GLU A 197 2.73 6.83 -11.81
C GLU A 197 4.01 6.05 -11.47
N LEU A 198 4.77 6.50 -10.46
CA LEU A 198 5.96 5.80 -9.98
C LEU A 198 5.59 4.48 -9.32
N ALA A 199 4.56 4.44 -8.48
CA ALA A 199 4.07 3.22 -7.84
C ALA A 199 3.64 2.16 -8.87
N SER A 200 2.89 2.58 -9.89
CA SER A 200 2.49 1.68 -10.98
C SER A 200 3.67 1.17 -11.80
N ALA A 201 4.66 2.03 -12.07
CA ALA A 201 5.87 1.62 -12.79
C ALA A 201 6.72 0.63 -11.97
N ALA A 202 6.85 0.85 -10.66
CA ALA A 202 7.55 -0.07 -9.77
C ALA A 202 6.84 -1.43 -9.68
N ASN A 203 5.52 -1.44 -9.57
CA ASN A 203 4.71 -2.67 -9.53
C ASN A 203 4.93 -3.55 -10.77
N LEU A 204 5.14 -2.95 -11.96
CA LEU A 204 5.47 -3.69 -13.18
C LEU A 204 6.79 -4.45 -13.09
N LEU A 205 7.75 -3.95 -12.31
CA LEU A 205 9.06 -4.60 -12.13
C LEU A 205 9.07 -5.58 -10.97
N MET A 206 8.48 -5.20 -9.84
CA MET A 206 8.41 -6.05 -8.64
C MET A 206 7.52 -7.26 -8.88
N GLY A 207 6.43 -7.09 -9.63
CA GLY A 207 5.39 -8.12 -9.80
C GLY A 207 4.65 -8.38 -8.49
N GLU A 208 3.92 -9.50 -8.45
CA GLU A 208 3.12 -9.93 -7.29
C GLU A 208 3.71 -11.19 -6.61
N GLY A 209 4.89 -11.61 -7.01
CA GLY A 209 5.56 -12.82 -6.54
C GLY A 209 6.91 -12.54 -5.91
N ASP A 210 7.93 -13.25 -6.39
CA ASP A 210 9.32 -13.21 -5.89
C ASP A 210 10.25 -12.31 -6.73
N GLY A 211 9.71 -11.34 -7.44
CA GLY A 211 10.44 -10.53 -8.42
C GLY A 211 11.39 -9.46 -7.83
N GLY A 212 11.30 -9.17 -6.53
CA GLY A 212 12.19 -8.18 -5.87
C GLY A 212 11.48 -7.28 -4.90
#